data_2c17aa3743e99128b0ddeb4a5bc2acae
#
_entry.id   2c17aa3743e99128b0ddeb4a5bc2acae
#
_cell.length_a   1.000
_cell.length_b   1.000
_cell.length_c   1.000
_cell.angle_alpha   90.00
_cell.angle_beta   90.00
_cell.angle_gamma   90.00
#
_symmetry.space_group_name_H-M   'P 1'
#
loop_
_entity.id
_entity.type
_entity.pdbx_description
1 polymer ?
#
loop_
_entity_poly.entity_id
_entity_poly.type
_entity_poly.pdbx_seq_one_letter_code
_entity_poly.pdbx_strand_id
1 'polypeptide(L)'
;AKRIFSITEPDKLSALWSAFGHEPAGTLAHHINFAVLEEEHCRLAFFRGAFLAGGSVTDPAKRYHLELSTPHLSVSRELRALLLECGFTPKETTRKANSITYFKQSDQIEDFLTLIGAPVAAMSVMSAKLEKDLRNSVNRRLNCDSANLDKAVEAAQEQLESIRKLQRAGLLDQLPDKLQLTAALRLENPELTLSELAEEFDP
;
A
#
# COMPACT_ATOMS: atom_id res chain seq x y z
N ALA A 1 20.41 -10.92 17.04
CA ALA A 1 21.70 -10.54 17.63
C ALA A 1 22.53 -9.82 16.58
N LYS A 2 23.05 -8.63 16.89
CA LYS A 2 23.96 -7.87 16.02
C LYS A 2 25.30 -8.59 15.97
N ARG A 3 25.76 -8.95 14.77
CA ARG A 3 27.12 -9.51 14.57
C ARG A 3 28.03 -8.39 14.11
N ILE A 4 29.20 -8.29 14.70
CA ILE A 4 30.25 -7.32 14.35
C ILE A 4 31.43 -8.14 13.81
N PHE A 5 31.88 -7.82 12.61
CA PHE A 5 33.10 -8.34 12.01
C PHE A 5 34.14 -7.23 12.06
N SER A 6 35.34 -7.54 12.50
CA SER A 6 36.45 -6.59 12.59
C SER A 6 37.68 -7.19 11.95
N ILE A 7 38.34 -6.41 11.10
CA ILE A 7 39.63 -6.73 10.50
C ILE A 7 40.58 -5.60 10.88
N THR A 8 41.63 -5.91 11.60
CA THR A 8 42.55 -4.92 12.16
C THR A 8 43.98 -5.02 11.56
N GLU A 9 44.23 -6.07 10.78
CA GLU A 9 45.54 -6.30 10.17
C GLU A 9 45.71 -5.42 8.92
N PRO A 10 46.73 -4.51 8.87
CA PRO A 10 46.91 -3.56 7.77
C PRO A 10 46.98 -4.21 6.39
N ASP A 11 47.69 -5.33 6.27
CA ASP A 11 47.86 -6.05 4.99
C ASP A 11 46.52 -6.61 4.47
N LYS A 12 45.71 -7.17 5.36
CA LYS A 12 44.39 -7.68 5.04
C LYS A 12 43.41 -6.54 4.68
N LEU A 13 43.49 -5.41 5.39
CA LEU A 13 42.73 -4.22 5.06
C LEU A 13 43.09 -3.69 3.67
N SER A 14 44.41 -3.57 3.37
CA SER A 14 44.93 -3.14 2.08
C SER A 14 44.46 -4.06 0.95
N ALA A 15 44.54 -5.38 1.16
CA ALA A 15 44.08 -6.37 0.20
C ALA A 15 42.55 -6.26 -0.07
N LEU A 16 41.75 -6.05 0.98
CA LEU A 16 40.33 -5.83 0.86
C LEU A 16 39.99 -4.54 0.11
N TRP A 17 40.62 -3.42 0.46
CA TRP A 17 40.41 -2.16 -0.24
C TRP A 17 40.77 -2.28 -1.72
N SER A 18 41.89 -2.91 -2.04
CA SER A 18 42.30 -3.16 -3.43
C SER A 18 41.33 -4.06 -4.17
N ALA A 19 40.79 -5.10 -3.51
CA ALA A 19 39.79 -5.99 -4.10
C ALA A 19 38.46 -5.27 -4.40
N PHE A 20 38.09 -4.26 -3.60
CA PHE A 20 36.95 -3.40 -3.88
C PHE A 20 37.27 -2.24 -4.85
N GLY A 21 38.50 -2.18 -5.37
CA GLY A 21 38.92 -1.13 -6.29
C GLY A 21 39.09 0.23 -5.65
N HIS A 22 39.37 0.27 -4.36
CA HIS A 22 39.67 1.51 -3.63
C HIS A 22 41.17 1.58 -3.28
N GLU A 23 41.77 2.73 -3.52
CA GLU A 23 43.14 2.98 -3.05
C GLU A 23 43.11 3.54 -1.63
N PRO A 24 43.86 2.94 -0.68
CA PRO A 24 43.83 3.35 0.74
C PRO A 24 44.27 4.79 0.99
N ALA A 25 45.02 5.38 0.06
CA ALA A 25 45.67 6.68 0.24
C ALA A 25 44.96 7.88 -0.43
N GLY A 26 43.84 7.67 -1.13
CA GLY A 26 43.40 8.65 -2.12
C GLY A 26 42.22 9.55 -1.75
N THR A 27 41.19 9.11 -1.03
CA THR A 27 39.98 9.94 -0.84
C THR A 27 39.27 9.68 0.47
N LEU A 28 38.92 10.78 1.14
CA LEU A 28 38.03 10.79 2.31
C LEU A 28 36.54 10.56 1.93
N ALA A 29 36.22 10.63 0.64
CA ALA A 29 34.86 10.44 0.16
C ALA A 29 34.60 8.96 -0.20
N HIS A 30 33.60 8.37 0.41
CA HIS A 30 33.17 7.03 0.09
C HIS A 30 32.33 7.07 -1.19
N HIS A 31 32.67 6.23 -2.18
CA HIS A 31 31.98 6.05 -3.44
C HIS A 31 31.73 4.56 -3.71
N ILE A 32 30.71 4.28 -4.50
CA ILE A 32 30.47 2.94 -5.04
C ILE A 32 31.38 2.75 -6.24
N ASN A 33 32.18 1.69 -6.25
CA ASN A 33 32.95 1.33 -7.44
C ASN A 33 32.08 0.57 -8.42
N PHE A 34 31.57 1.26 -9.45
CA PHE A 34 30.71 0.67 -10.47
C PHE A 34 31.43 -0.38 -11.33
N ALA A 35 32.75 -0.30 -11.47
CA ALA A 35 33.51 -1.27 -12.26
C ALA A 35 33.47 -2.70 -11.66
N VAL A 36 33.26 -2.85 -10.35
CA VAL A 36 33.07 -4.16 -9.73
C VAL A 36 31.61 -4.63 -9.74
N LEU A 37 30.70 -3.82 -10.29
CA LEU A 37 29.24 -4.07 -10.35
C LEU A 37 28.71 -4.26 -11.78
N GLU A 38 29.59 -4.54 -12.74
CA GLU A 38 29.20 -4.77 -14.13
C GLU A 38 28.28 -5.99 -14.27
N GLU A 39 28.61 -7.06 -13.59
CA GLU A 39 27.88 -8.31 -13.61
C GLU A 39 26.64 -8.27 -12.69
N GLU A 40 25.54 -8.89 -13.13
CA GLU A 40 24.29 -8.92 -12.37
C GLU A 40 24.48 -9.48 -10.95
N HIS A 41 25.18 -10.61 -10.83
CA HIS A 41 25.43 -11.24 -9.52
C HIS A 41 26.24 -10.34 -8.57
N CYS A 42 27.10 -9.47 -9.08
CA CYS A 42 27.84 -8.49 -8.27
C CYS A 42 26.91 -7.41 -7.75
N ARG A 43 25.97 -6.91 -8.56
CA ARG A 43 24.93 -5.95 -8.13
C ARG A 43 24.04 -6.56 -7.04
N LEU A 44 23.63 -7.82 -7.20
CA LEU A 44 22.85 -8.55 -6.18
C LEU A 44 23.62 -8.66 -4.86
N ALA A 45 24.89 -9.02 -4.92
CA ALA A 45 25.75 -9.10 -3.74
C ALA A 45 25.90 -7.72 -3.06
N PHE A 46 26.07 -6.67 -3.85
CA PHE A 46 26.15 -5.29 -3.35
C PHE A 46 24.85 -4.87 -2.64
N PHE A 47 23.68 -5.06 -3.26
CA PHE A 47 22.40 -4.71 -2.63
C PHE A 47 22.15 -5.48 -1.34
N ARG A 48 22.53 -6.76 -1.31
CA ARG A 48 22.48 -7.59 -0.10
C ARG A 48 23.37 -7.01 1.00
N GLY A 49 24.62 -6.65 0.67
CA GLY A 49 25.55 -6.00 1.59
C GLY A 49 25.05 -4.66 2.09
N ALA A 50 24.53 -3.80 1.20
CA ALA A 50 23.96 -2.50 1.53
C ALA A 50 22.75 -2.64 2.48
N PHE A 51 21.88 -3.63 2.23
CA PHE A 51 20.74 -3.92 3.11
C PHE A 51 21.20 -4.42 4.49
N LEU A 52 22.19 -5.28 4.55
CA LEU A 52 22.74 -5.78 5.82
C LEU A 52 23.43 -4.67 6.63
N ALA A 53 24.02 -3.69 5.95
CA ALA A 53 24.74 -2.57 6.58
C ALA A 53 23.79 -1.50 7.14
N GLY A 54 22.76 -1.11 6.37
CA GLY A 54 21.90 0.02 6.72
C GLY A 54 20.44 -0.14 6.35
N GLY A 55 20.00 -1.34 5.97
CA GLY A 55 18.64 -1.63 5.57
C GLY A 55 17.72 -1.88 6.74
N SER A 56 16.46 -1.51 6.57
CA SER A 56 15.38 -1.93 7.45
C SER A 56 14.08 -2.09 6.67
N VAL A 57 13.24 -3.02 7.12
CA VAL A 57 11.90 -3.22 6.59
C VAL A 57 10.91 -3.20 7.75
N THR A 58 9.81 -2.47 7.56
CA THR A 58 8.74 -2.40 8.56
C THR A 58 7.82 -3.61 8.39
N ASP A 59 7.25 -4.06 9.50
CA ASP A 59 6.22 -5.10 9.52
C ASP A 59 5.11 -4.78 8.48
N PRO A 60 4.91 -5.64 7.47
CA PRO A 60 3.97 -5.39 6.39
C PRO A 60 2.51 -5.31 6.86
N ALA A 61 2.16 -5.91 8.00
CA ALA A 61 0.84 -5.78 8.60
C ALA A 61 0.53 -4.33 8.99
N LYS A 62 1.55 -3.56 9.39
CA LYS A 62 1.42 -2.15 9.77
C LYS A 62 1.48 -1.23 8.55
N ARG A 63 2.58 -1.26 7.82
CA ARG A 63 2.80 -0.42 6.63
C ARG A 63 3.87 -0.99 5.71
N TYR A 64 3.80 -0.64 4.44
CA TYR A 64 4.85 -0.96 3.47
C TYR A 64 5.93 0.12 3.52
N HIS A 65 7.10 -0.24 4.01
CA HIS A 65 8.25 0.65 4.06
C HIS A 65 9.54 -0.15 4.19
N LEU A 66 10.42 0.01 3.21
CA LEU A 66 11.79 -0.50 3.22
C LEU A 66 12.71 0.69 3.02
N GLU A 67 13.74 0.82 3.85
CA GLU A 67 14.73 1.90 3.75
C GLU A 67 16.16 1.38 3.79
N LEU A 68 17.03 2.06 3.07
CA LEU A 68 18.48 1.92 3.10
C LEU A 68 19.07 3.24 3.60
N SER A 69 19.79 3.20 4.70
CA SER A 69 20.31 4.39 5.38
C SER A 69 21.83 4.40 5.35
N THR A 70 22.41 5.52 4.96
CA THR A 70 23.87 5.74 5.00
C THR A 70 24.19 7.18 5.40
N PRO A 71 25.28 7.43 6.18
CA PRO A 71 25.75 8.77 6.45
C PRO A 71 26.47 9.43 5.26
N HIS A 72 26.77 8.69 4.20
CA HIS A 72 27.57 9.13 3.06
C HIS A 72 26.65 9.54 1.90
N LEU A 73 26.57 10.85 1.63
CA LEU A 73 25.68 11.41 0.60
C LEU A 73 26.02 10.89 -0.80
N SER A 74 27.32 10.77 -1.15
CA SER A 74 27.75 10.25 -2.45
C SER A 74 27.26 8.81 -2.64
N VAL A 75 27.49 7.95 -1.66
CA VAL A 75 27.02 6.55 -1.68
C VAL A 75 25.49 6.46 -1.82
N SER A 76 24.75 7.34 -1.14
CA SER A 76 23.28 7.37 -1.26
C SER A 76 22.83 7.71 -2.67
N ARG A 77 23.43 8.72 -3.30
CA ARG A 77 23.11 9.13 -4.69
C ARG A 77 23.46 8.03 -5.69
N GLU A 78 24.61 7.41 -5.55
CA GLU A 78 25.09 6.32 -6.39
C GLU A 78 24.25 5.06 -6.21
N LEU A 79 23.90 4.71 -4.97
CA LEU A 79 22.96 3.63 -4.66
C LEU A 79 21.61 3.85 -5.35
N ARG A 80 21.11 5.08 -5.30
CA ARG A 80 19.86 5.43 -5.98
C ARG A 80 19.98 5.27 -7.50
N ALA A 81 21.07 5.72 -8.10
CA ALA A 81 21.31 5.55 -9.53
C ALA A 81 21.31 4.08 -9.92
N LEU A 82 22.01 3.25 -9.16
CA LEU A 82 22.07 1.80 -9.38
C LEU A 82 20.70 1.13 -9.23
N LEU A 83 19.89 1.54 -8.27
CA LEU A 83 18.52 1.06 -8.11
C LEU A 83 17.63 1.44 -9.29
N LEU A 84 17.78 2.67 -9.81
CA LEU A 84 17.04 3.13 -11.01
C LEU A 84 17.42 2.32 -12.25
N GLU A 85 18.71 2.02 -12.44
CA GLU A 85 19.18 1.15 -13.53
C GLU A 85 18.61 -0.27 -13.44
N CYS A 86 18.37 -0.77 -12.22
CA CYS A 86 17.73 -2.06 -11.98
C CYS A 86 16.19 -2.03 -12.04
N GLY A 87 15.59 -0.90 -12.47
CA GLY A 87 14.14 -0.76 -12.66
C GLY A 87 13.36 -0.37 -11.40
N PHE A 88 14.03 -0.07 -10.28
CA PHE A 88 13.36 0.39 -9.07
C PHE A 88 13.11 1.90 -9.12
N THR A 89 12.11 2.37 -8.38
CA THR A 89 11.77 3.80 -8.27
C THR A 89 11.87 4.30 -6.82
N PRO A 90 13.08 4.33 -6.24
CA PRO A 90 13.27 4.72 -4.86
C PRO A 90 12.99 6.21 -4.65
N LYS A 91 12.52 6.55 -3.45
CA LYS A 91 12.42 7.92 -2.94
C LYS A 91 13.57 8.20 -2.00
N GLU A 92 13.88 9.49 -1.82
CA GLU A 92 14.94 9.94 -0.93
C GLU A 92 14.41 10.86 0.15
N THR A 93 15.06 10.81 1.31
CA THR A 93 14.85 11.76 2.40
C THR A 93 16.12 11.82 3.26
N THR A 94 16.21 12.83 4.10
CA THR A 94 17.28 12.94 5.08
C THR A 94 16.70 12.90 6.47
N ARG A 95 17.29 12.10 7.36
CA ARG A 95 16.89 11.99 8.76
C ARG A 95 18.13 12.08 9.65
N LYS A 96 18.19 13.12 10.48
CA LYS A 96 19.40 13.48 11.23
C LYS A 96 20.56 13.68 10.25
N ALA A 97 21.69 13.00 10.42
CA ALA A 97 22.84 13.10 9.54
C ALA A 97 22.85 12.03 8.41
N ASN A 98 21.82 11.20 8.30
CA ASN A 98 21.77 10.09 7.34
C ASN A 98 20.91 10.43 6.12
N SER A 99 21.40 10.07 4.94
CA SER A 99 20.65 9.97 3.72
C SER A 99 19.91 8.63 3.67
N ILE A 100 18.63 8.66 3.33
CA ILE A 100 17.75 7.49 3.33
C ILE A 100 17.14 7.34 1.96
N THR A 101 17.39 6.21 1.33
CA THR A 101 16.75 5.76 0.10
C THR A 101 15.68 4.75 0.47
N TYR A 102 14.41 4.93 0.03
CA TYR A 102 13.33 4.11 0.53
C TYR A 102 12.24 3.80 -0.51
N PHE A 103 11.51 2.70 -0.26
CA PHE A 103 10.32 2.27 -0.99
C PHE A 103 9.10 2.28 -0.08
N LYS A 104 7.93 2.63 -0.65
CA LYS A 104 6.60 2.56 0.01
C LYS A 104 5.61 1.67 -0.74
N GLN A 105 5.93 1.33 -1.97
CA GLN A 105 5.10 0.44 -2.79
C GLN A 105 5.42 -1.01 -2.44
N SER A 106 4.39 -1.81 -2.15
CA SER A 106 4.57 -3.22 -1.80
C SER A 106 5.31 -3.97 -2.89
N ASP A 107 4.97 -3.76 -4.16
CA ASP A 107 5.56 -4.44 -5.30
C ASP A 107 7.08 -4.21 -5.36
N GLN A 108 7.53 -2.96 -5.22
CA GLN A 108 8.96 -2.61 -5.18
C GLN A 108 9.70 -3.26 -3.99
N ILE A 109 9.01 -3.40 -2.85
CA ILE A 109 9.58 -4.05 -1.67
C ILE A 109 9.67 -5.55 -1.88
N GLU A 110 8.66 -6.18 -2.46
CA GLU A 110 8.61 -7.60 -2.81
C GLU A 110 9.74 -7.94 -3.79
N ASP A 111 9.87 -7.15 -4.86
CA ASP A 111 10.90 -7.31 -5.88
C ASP A 111 12.31 -7.16 -5.29
N PHE A 112 12.53 -6.11 -4.47
CA PHE A 112 13.82 -5.88 -3.84
C PHE A 112 14.19 -6.99 -2.85
N LEU A 113 13.25 -7.45 -2.03
CA LEU A 113 13.49 -8.55 -1.09
C LEU A 113 13.80 -9.87 -1.82
N THR A 114 13.10 -10.12 -2.92
CA THR A 114 13.37 -11.28 -3.79
C THR A 114 14.76 -11.16 -4.40
N LEU A 115 15.10 -9.99 -4.94
CA LEU A 115 16.39 -9.69 -5.54
C LEU A 115 17.57 -9.98 -4.59
N ILE A 116 17.48 -9.50 -3.35
CA ILE A 116 18.55 -9.73 -2.35
C ILE A 116 18.56 -11.14 -1.75
N GLY A 117 17.66 -12.03 -2.18
CA GLY A 117 17.57 -13.42 -1.73
C GLY A 117 16.87 -13.61 -0.39
N ALA A 118 15.84 -12.80 -0.12
CA ALA A 118 14.96 -12.91 1.05
C ALA A 118 13.50 -13.28 0.65
N PRO A 119 13.27 -14.40 -0.07
CA PRO A 119 11.95 -14.73 -0.62
C PRO A 119 10.87 -14.95 0.44
N VAL A 120 11.25 -15.46 1.61
CA VAL A 120 10.29 -15.64 2.72
C VAL A 120 9.75 -14.28 3.21
N ALA A 121 10.60 -13.27 3.28
CA ALA A 121 10.19 -11.92 3.64
C ALA A 121 9.31 -11.29 2.52
N ALA A 122 9.65 -11.51 1.25
CA ALA A 122 8.84 -11.08 0.12
C ALA A 122 7.43 -11.72 0.19
N MET A 123 7.33 -13.04 0.40
CA MET A 123 6.05 -13.73 0.58
C MET A 123 5.21 -13.17 1.74
N SER A 124 5.85 -12.76 2.84
CA SER A 124 5.15 -12.13 3.96
C SER A 124 4.53 -10.78 3.57
N VAL A 125 5.22 -9.99 2.72
CA VAL A 125 4.68 -8.74 2.17
C VAL A 125 3.49 -9.01 1.24
N MET A 126 3.61 -10.00 0.34
CA MET A 126 2.53 -10.42 -0.56
C MET A 126 1.28 -10.88 0.21
N SER A 127 1.46 -11.73 1.22
CA SER A 127 0.35 -12.20 2.06
C SER A 127 -0.37 -11.06 2.77
N ALA A 128 0.38 -10.13 3.37
CA ALA A 128 -0.18 -8.96 4.02
C ALA A 128 -0.94 -8.03 3.04
N LYS A 129 -0.49 -7.95 1.78
CA LYS A 129 -1.18 -7.22 0.72
C LYS A 129 -2.53 -7.86 0.41
N LEU A 130 -2.56 -9.16 0.17
CA LEU A 130 -3.80 -9.90 -0.09
C LEU A 130 -4.82 -9.75 1.04
N GLU A 131 -4.39 -9.88 2.30
CA GLU A 131 -5.27 -9.68 3.46
C GLU A 131 -5.85 -8.27 3.52
N LYS A 132 -5.03 -7.25 3.26
CA LYS A 132 -5.48 -5.85 3.24
C LYS A 132 -6.47 -5.58 2.11
N ASP A 133 -6.22 -6.13 0.92
CA ASP A 133 -7.08 -5.95 -0.24
C ASP A 133 -8.43 -6.65 -0.04
N LEU A 134 -8.45 -7.85 0.51
CA LEU A 134 -9.67 -8.55 0.90
C LEU A 134 -10.47 -7.74 1.92
N ARG A 135 -9.83 -7.29 3.00
CA ARG A 135 -10.49 -6.47 4.03
C ARG A 135 -11.06 -5.17 3.46
N ASN A 136 -10.29 -4.48 2.61
CA ASN A 136 -10.73 -3.26 1.96
C ASN A 136 -11.91 -3.51 1.01
N SER A 137 -11.90 -4.62 0.28
CA SER A 137 -13.00 -5.02 -0.60
C SER A 137 -14.28 -5.28 0.19
N VAL A 138 -14.20 -6.05 1.27
CA VAL A 138 -15.34 -6.31 2.17
C VAL A 138 -15.87 -5.02 2.78
N ASN A 139 -14.98 -4.17 3.31
CA ASN A 139 -15.40 -2.89 3.91
C ASN A 139 -16.08 -1.97 2.90
N ARG A 140 -15.56 -1.88 1.66
CA ARG A 140 -16.20 -1.08 0.60
C ARG A 140 -17.60 -1.61 0.27
N ARG A 141 -17.76 -2.94 0.20
CA ARG A 141 -19.06 -3.56 -0.05
C ARG A 141 -20.05 -3.25 1.07
N LEU A 142 -19.65 -3.47 2.33
CA LEU A 142 -20.48 -3.17 3.49
C LEU A 142 -20.88 -1.69 3.55
N ASN A 143 -19.94 -0.77 3.29
CA ASN A 143 -20.23 0.67 3.27
C ASN A 143 -21.19 1.04 2.13
N CYS A 144 -21.08 0.39 0.97
CA CYS A 144 -21.99 0.59 -0.15
C CYS A 144 -23.40 0.10 0.19
N ASP A 145 -23.50 -1.11 0.74
CA ASP A 145 -24.77 -1.72 1.12
C ASP A 145 -25.48 -0.90 2.22
N SER A 146 -24.72 -0.43 3.24
CA SER A 146 -25.24 0.45 4.29
C SER A 146 -25.75 1.77 3.72
N ALA A 147 -24.97 2.44 2.87
CA ALA A 147 -25.37 3.71 2.27
C ALA A 147 -26.60 3.58 1.34
N ASN A 148 -26.76 2.43 0.66
CA ASN A 148 -27.93 2.15 -0.15
C ASN A 148 -29.18 1.90 0.72
N LEU A 149 -29.00 1.17 1.82
CA LEU A 149 -30.07 0.95 2.79
C LEU A 149 -30.53 2.27 3.44
N ASP A 150 -29.61 3.11 3.87
CA ASP A 150 -29.93 4.42 4.46
C ASP A 150 -30.75 5.28 3.49
N LYS A 151 -30.35 5.35 2.20
CA LYS A 151 -31.10 6.06 1.16
C LYS A 151 -32.48 5.47 0.93
N ALA A 152 -32.60 4.15 0.95
CA ALA A 152 -33.90 3.49 0.77
C ALA A 152 -34.86 3.81 1.93
N VAL A 153 -34.35 3.82 3.18
CA VAL A 153 -35.10 4.17 4.37
C VAL A 153 -35.52 5.64 4.34
N GLU A 154 -34.61 6.57 4.02
CA GLU A 154 -34.93 7.99 3.88
C GLU A 154 -36.04 8.23 2.83
N ALA A 155 -35.90 7.62 1.64
CA ALA A 155 -36.90 7.73 0.59
C ALA A 155 -38.26 7.16 1.00
N ALA A 156 -38.28 6.03 1.71
CA ALA A 156 -39.52 5.45 2.22
C ALA A 156 -40.17 6.38 3.26
N GLN A 157 -39.41 7.00 4.14
CA GLN A 157 -39.94 7.95 5.14
C GLN A 157 -40.52 9.22 4.48
N GLU A 158 -39.82 9.81 3.50
CA GLU A 158 -40.31 10.94 2.74
C GLU A 158 -41.62 10.62 2.00
N GLN A 159 -41.71 9.43 1.41
CA GLN A 159 -42.94 8.93 0.75
C GLN A 159 -44.08 8.80 1.76
N LEU A 160 -43.85 8.17 2.91
CA LEU A 160 -44.84 8.00 3.97
C LEU A 160 -45.35 9.36 4.49
N GLU A 161 -44.44 10.30 4.70
CA GLU A 161 -44.84 11.67 5.13
C GLU A 161 -45.71 12.37 4.08
N SER A 162 -45.34 12.22 2.79
CA SER A 162 -46.10 12.82 1.68
C SER A 162 -47.47 12.19 1.55
N ILE A 163 -47.59 10.86 1.65
CA ILE A 163 -48.88 10.14 1.63
C ILE A 163 -49.76 10.60 2.82
N ARG A 164 -49.20 10.68 4.02
CA ARG A 164 -49.93 11.13 5.21
C ARG A 164 -50.40 12.59 5.08
N LYS A 165 -49.63 13.47 4.43
CA LYS A 165 -50.06 14.85 4.14
C LYS A 165 -51.25 14.87 3.19
N LEU A 166 -51.23 14.10 2.11
CA LEU A 166 -52.32 13.97 1.16
C LEU A 166 -53.57 13.37 1.80
N GLN A 167 -53.42 12.36 2.65
CA GLN A 167 -54.49 11.74 3.42
C GLN A 167 -55.20 12.75 4.33
N ARG A 168 -54.44 13.55 5.08
CA ARG A 168 -54.96 14.60 5.97
C ARG A 168 -55.68 15.72 5.19
N ALA A 169 -55.26 15.99 3.97
CA ALA A 169 -55.86 17.00 3.10
C ALA A 169 -57.09 16.49 2.33
N GLY A 170 -57.43 15.20 2.43
CA GLY A 170 -58.55 14.60 1.68
C GLY A 170 -58.31 14.53 0.15
N LEU A 171 -57.04 14.54 -0.27
CA LEU A 171 -56.65 14.58 -1.66
C LEU A 171 -56.22 13.23 -2.19
N LEU A 172 -56.17 12.18 -1.37
CA LEU A 172 -55.70 10.85 -1.77
C LEU A 172 -56.61 10.19 -2.80
N ASP A 173 -57.96 10.38 -2.65
CA ASP A 173 -58.97 9.84 -3.55
C ASP A 173 -59.03 10.56 -4.92
N GLN A 174 -58.32 11.70 -5.04
CA GLN A 174 -58.22 12.48 -6.27
C GLN A 174 -57.05 12.05 -7.15
N LEU A 175 -56.16 11.16 -6.64
CA LEU A 175 -55.04 10.64 -7.36
C LEU A 175 -55.52 9.55 -8.37
N PRO A 176 -54.77 9.30 -9.45
CA PRO A 176 -54.99 8.17 -10.31
C PRO A 176 -54.98 6.84 -9.53
N ASP A 177 -55.83 5.89 -9.88
CA ASP A 177 -55.98 4.60 -9.18
C ASP A 177 -54.65 3.87 -8.88
N LYS A 178 -53.72 3.94 -9.82
CA LYS A 178 -52.39 3.35 -9.67
C LYS A 178 -51.58 3.98 -8.53
N LEU A 179 -51.70 5.31 -8.31
CA LEU A 179 -51.05 6.02 -7.23
C LEU A 179 -51.75 5.79 -5.90
N GLN A 180 -53.05 5.65 -5.89
CA GLN A 180 -53.83 5.33 -4.68
C GLN A 180 -53.38 3.91 -4.17
N LEU A 181 -53.31 2.94 -5.07
CA LEU A 181 -52.86 1.59 -4.72
C LEU A 181 -51.43 1.56 -4.23
N THR A 182 -50.53 2.30 -4.91
CA THR A 182 -49.12 2.41 -4.44
C THR A 182 -49.02 3.04 -3.06
N ALA A 183 -49.83 4.04 -2.79
CA ALA A 183 -49.88 4.70 -1.48
C ALA A 183 -50.40 3.75 -0.38
N ALA A 184 -51.41 2.95 -0.67
CA ALA A 184 -51.92 1.95 0.24
C ALA A 184 -50.86 0.87 0.57
N LEU A 185 -50.23 0.31 -0.45
CA LEU A 185 -49.14 -0.66 -0.26
C LEU A 185 -47.96 -0.12 0.54
N ARG A 186 -47.58 1.16 0.30
CA ARG A 186 -46.49 1.80 1.06
C ARG A 186 -46.86 2.04 2.54
N LEU A 187 -48.13 2.32 2.84
CA LEU A 187 -48.60 2.44 4.21
C LEU A 187 -48.65 1.12 4.96
N GLU A 188 -49.02 0.05 4.25
CA GLU A 188 -49.05 -1.32 4.80
C GLU A 188 -47.64 -1.89 4.99
N ASN A 189 -46.72 -1.56 4.09
CA ASN A 189 -45.36 -2.09 4.04
C ASN A 189 -44.30 -0.95 4.06
N PRO A 190 -44.12 -0.26 5.20
CA PRO A 190 -43.26 0.92 5.28
C PRO A 190 -41.76 0.63 5.07
N GLU A 191 -41.32 -0.59 5.30
CA GLU A 191 -39.91 -1.03 5.21
C GLU A 191 -39.51 -1.59 3.86
N LEU A 192 -40.44 -1.97 2.99
CA LEU A 192 -40.13 -2.54 1.68
C LEU A 192 -39.46 -1.50 0.78
N THR A 193 -38.47 -1.95 -0.01
CA THR A 193 -37.88 -1.15 -1.08
C THR A 193 -38.89 -0.92 -2.21
N LEU A 194 -38.62 0.03 -3.11
CA LEU A 194 -39.49 0.24 -4.27
C LEU A 194 -39.54 -0.98 -5.21
N SER A 195 -38.47 -1.77 -5.29
CA SER A 195 -38.43 -3.00 -6.09
C SER A 195 -39.31 -4.07 -5.47
N GLU A 196 -39.24 -4.29 -4.18
CA GLU A 196 -40.11 -5.23 -3.44
C GLU A 196 -41.57 -4.81 -3.49
N LEU A 197 -41.89 -3.51 -3.37
CA LEU A 197 -43.26 -3.03 -3.58
C LEU A 197 -43.75 -3.23 -5.02
N ALA A 198 -42.86 -3.17 -6.02
CA ALA A 198 -43.24 -3.40 -7.39
C ALA A 198 -43.57 -4.89 -7.66
N GLU A 199 -42.92 -5.82 -6.96
CA GLU A 199 -43.23 -7.27 -7.00
C GLU A 199 -44.60 -7.59 -6.41
N GLU A 200 -45.03 -6.84 -5.38
CA GLU A 200 -46.39 -6.93 -4.81
C GLU A 200 -47.47 -6.37 -5.76
N PHE A 201 -47.07 -5.57 -6.76
CA PHE A 201 -47.97 -4.94 -7.70
C PHE A 201 -48.29 -5.82 -8.91
N ASP A 202 -47.42 -6.74 -9.27
CA ASP A 202 -47.52 -7.60 -10.44
C ASP A 202 -47.15 -9.06 -10.03
N PRO A 203 -48.13 -9.84 -9.49
CA PRO A 203 -47.90 -11.21 -9.03
C PRO A 203 -47.65 -12.21 -10.16
#